data_f719bba37746faff14cae6e4ac9104ae
#
_entry.id   f719bba37746faff14cae6e4ac9104ae
#
_cell.length_a   1.000
_cell.length_b   1.000
_cell.length_c   1.000
_cell.angle_alpha   90.00
_cell.angle_beta   90.00
_cell.angle_gamma   90.00
#
_symmetry.space_group_name_H-M   'P 1'
#
loop_
_entity.id
_entity.type
_entity.pdbx_description
1 polymer ?
#
loop_
_entity_poly.entity_id
_entity_poly.type
_entity_poly.pdbx_seq_one_letter_code
_entity_poly.pdbx_strand_id
1 'polypeptide(L)'
;MIELENVFKPKKRVFVSLTLASAVIGAMVIYMAWRVALPGLEQINAKLPVVFGGIGIAIALALLAGVAGIVLAILGVPIMKIFYFWAWKAVNILFPFAVVLGRIFDIPRSKIEQSFIEVSNHLVKQHRVKVPADRIMILTPHCIQLDTCVHKITRNIENCRQCGGCSVGDMLGLAHKYGIHMAVATGGTLARQMVKQIRPKAIVAVACERDLTSGIQDVFPLPVVGVLNERPFGPCFNTRVDIKRVEAAVLDFLEVEEKHGDCLLYTSDAAD
;
A
#
# COMPACT_ATOMS: atom_id res chain seq x y z
N MET A 1 31.08 11.19 6.11
CA MET A 1 30.07 10.58 5.24
C MET A 1 29.76 9.24 5.85
N ILE A 2 28.80 9.21 6.77
CA ILE A 2 28.43 8.00 7.53
C ILE A 2 27.39 7.26 6.71
N GLU A 3 27.63 5.97 6.52
CA GLU A 3 26.80 5.00 5.83
C GLU A 3 25.31 5.10 6.20
N LEU A 4 24.54 5.87 5.45
CA LEU A 4 23.07 5.93 5.53
C LEU A 4 22.38 4.80 4.74
N GLU A 5 23.18 3.90 4.15
CA GLU A 5 22.66 2.88 3.21
C GLU A 5 22.00 1.65 3.89
N ASN A 6 22.14 1.50 5.22
CA ASN A 6 21.69 0.28 5.91
C ASN A 6 20.49 0.46 6.86
N VAL A 7 19.87 1.63 6.94
CA VAL A 7 18.90 1.91 8.03
C VAL A 7 17.49 1.41 7.76
N PHE A 8 17.04 1.20 6.52
CA PHE A 8 15.63 0.88 6.27
C PHE A 8 15.37 -0.10 5.11
N LYS A 9 15.74 -1.38 5.30
CA LYS A 9 15.03 -2.48 4.60
C LYS A 9 14.06 -3.13 5.60
N PRO A 10 12.78 -2.72 5.64
CA PRO A 10 11.80 -3.35 6.51
C PRO A 10 11.69 -4.83 6.16
N LYS A 11 11.85 -5.69 7.16
CA LYS A 11 11.83 -7.14 6.95
C LYS A 11 10.37 -7.58 6.77
N LYS A 12 9.93 -7.88 5.56
CA LYS A 12 8.60 -8.46 5.23
C LYS A 12 8.20 -9.61 6.16
N ARG A 13 9.20 -10.35 6.67
CA ARG A 13 9.02 -11.52 7.55
C ARG A 13 8.29 -11.19 8.85
N VAL A 14 8.46 -9.98 9.41
CA VAL A 14 7.85 -9.61 10.70
C VAL A 14 6.33 -9.58 10.59
N PHE A 15 5.78 -8.92 9.60
CA PHE A 15 4.33 -8.85 9.40
C PHE A 15 3.76 -10.21 9.03
N VAL A 16 4.41 -10.96 8.15
CA VAL A 16 3.95 -12.29 7.72
C VAL A 16 3.91 -13.28 8.88
N SER A 17 4.94 -13.31 9.73
CA SER A 17 4.94 -14.20 10.91
C SER A 17 3.86 -13.82 11.91
N LEU A 18 3.64 -12.52 12.16
CA LEU A 18 2.58 -12.04 13.04
C LEU A 18 1.19 -12.32 12.48
N THR A 19 0.96 -12.15 11.18
CA THR A 19 -0.33 -12.46 10.55
C THR A 19 -0.61 -13.97 10.56
N LEU A 20 0.40 -14.79 10.31
CA LEU A 20 0.26 -16.25 10.41
C LEU A 20 -0.09 -16.67 11.86
N ALA A 21 0.63 -16.16 12.84
CA ALA A 21 0.34 -16.43 14.25
C ALA A 21 -1.07 -15.94 14.63
N SER A 22 -1.48 -14.76 14.19
CA SER A 22 -2.83 -14.22 14.41
C SER A 22 -3.91 -15.10 13.79
N ALA A 23 -3.68 -15.62 12.58
CA ALA A 23 -4.64 -16.51 11.92
C ALA A 23 -4.78 -17.86 12.66
N VAL A 24 -3.68 -18.43 13.13
CA VAL A 24 -3.68 -19.68 13.92
C VAL A 24 -4.40 -19.47 15.25
N ILE A 25 -4.08 -18.37 15.97
CA ILE A 25 -4.75 -18.02 17.24
C ILE A 25 -6.24 -17.80 16.98
N GLY A 26 -6.61 -17.07 15.93
CA GLY A 26 -8.01 -16.85 15.56
C GLY A 26 -8.77 -18.15 15.28
N ALA A 27 -8.17 -19.07 14.53
CA ALA A 27 -8.76 -20.39 14.29
C ALA A 27 -8.93 -21.20 15.59
N MET A 28 -7.95 -21.13 16.50
CA MET A 28 -8.03 -21.78 17.81
C MET A 28 -9.15 -21.19 18.67
N VAL A 29 -9.30 -19.87 18.70
CA VAL A 29 -10.38 -19.18 19.41
C VAL A 29 -11.75 -19.59 18.87
N ILE A 30 -11.92 -19.63 17.54
CA ILE A 30 -13.16 -20.09 16.89
C ILE A 30 -13.48 -21.51 17.28
N TYR A 31 -12.49 -22.40 17.25
CA TYR A 31 -12.66 -23.80 17.67
C TYR A 31 -13.07 -23.93 19.14
N MET A 32 -12.39 -23.21 20.05
CA MET A 32 -12.72 -23.21 21.47
C MET A 32 -14.11 -22.65 21.75
N ALA A 33 -14.49 -21.55 21.09
CA ALA A 33 -15.82 -20.97 21.21
C ALA A 33 -16.91 -21.97 20.76
N TRP A 34 -16.67 -22.65 19.63
CA TRP A 34 -17.57 -23.70 19.14
C TRP A 34 -17.68 -24.87 20.15
N ARG A 35 -16.56 -25.34 20.71
CA ARG A 35 -16.54 -26.41 21.72
C ARG A 35 -17.34 -26.04 22.98
N VAL A 36 -17.22 -24.81 23.46
CA VAL A 36 -17.95 -24.31 24.62
C VAL A 36 -19.45 -24.16 24.33
N ALA A 37 -19.81 -23.69 23.14
CA ALA A 37 -21.19 -23.50 22.75
C ALA A 37 -21.92 -24.81 22.39
N LEU A 38 -21.19 -25.86 22.05
CA LEU A 38 -21.71 -27.12 21.52
C LEU A 38 -22.79 -27.74 22.41
N PRO A 39 -22.66 -27.89 23.75
CA PRO A 39 -23.69 -28.52 24.59
C PRO A 39 -25.00 -27.71 24.61
N GLY A 40 -24.92 -26.37 24.58
CA GLY A 40 -26.11 -25.50 24.53
C GLY A 40 -26.82 -25.54 23.18
N LEU A 41 -26.05 -25.59 22.09
CA LEU A 41 -26.62 -25.68 20.75
C LEU A 41 -27.33 -27.01 20.49
N GLU A 42 -26.79 -28.12 21.00
CA GLU A 42 -27.40 -29.44 20.90
C GLU A 42 -28.77 -29.52 21.62
N GLN A 43 -28.90 -28.83 22.77
CA GLN A 43 -30.18 -28.77 23.52
C GLN A 43 -31.28 -27.99 22.77
N ILE A 44 -30.90 -27.01 21.94
CA ILE A 44 -31.87 -26.22 21.17
C ILE A 44 -32.29 -26.98 19.91
N ASN A 45 -31.32 -27.47 19.13
CA ASN A 45 -31.57 -28.25 17.91
C ASN A 45 -30.30 -28.99 17.49
N ALA A 46 -30.44 -30.31 17.21
CA ALA A 46 -29.34 -31.19 16.80
C ALA A 46 -28.61 -30.75 15.51
N LYS A 47 -29.19 -29.89 14.67
CA LYS A 47 -28.56 -29.38 13.43
C LYS A 47 -27.71 -28.12 13.67
N LEU A 48 -27.95 -27.37 14.73
CA LEU A 48 -27.25 -26.10 15.00
C LEU A 48 -25.72 -26.28 15.14
N PRO A 49 -25.22 -27.29 15.87
CA PRO A 49 -23.77 -27.50 16.00
C PRO A 49 -23.09 -27.70 14.64
N VAL A 50 -23.73 -28.43 13.74
CA VAL A 50 -23.16 -28.70 12.38
C VAL A 50 -23.11 -27.41 11.56
N VAL A 51 -24.16 -26.58 11.62
CA VAL A 51 -24.20 -25.29 10.88
C VAL A 51 -23.15 -24.33 11.42
N PHE A 52 -23.11 -24.12 12.74
CA PHE A 52 -22.10 -23.20 13.36
C PHE A 52 -20.68 -23.71 13.21
N GLY A 53 -20.46 -25.03 13.35
CA GLY A 53 -19.17 -25.68 13.09
C GLY A 53 -18.72 -25.49 11.63
N GLY A 54 -19.63 -25.68 10.68
CA GLY A 54 -19.38 -25.48 9.25
C GLY A 54 -19.00 -24.03 8.94
N ILE A 55 -19.71 -23.05 9.51
CA ILE A 55 -19.38 -21.61 9.39
C ILE A 55 -17.98 -21.33 9.99
N GLY A 56 -17.69 -21.84 11.18
CA GLY A 56 -16.40 -21.68 11.83
C GLY A 56 -15.24 -22.22 10.98
N ILE A 57 -15.40 -23.42 10.43
CA ILE A 57 -14.42 -24.04 9.52
C ILE A 57 -14.24 -23.19 8.25
N ALA A 58 -15.33 -22.71 7.64
CA ALA A 58 -15.27 -21.86 6.45
C ALA A 58 -14.49 -20.56 6.71
N ILE A 59 -14.72 -19.90 7.86
CA ILE A 59 -13.98 -18.69 8.27
C ILE A 59 -12.49 -19.02 8.48
N ALA A 60 -12.17 -20.10 9.19
CA ALA A 60 -10.79 -20.51 9.44
C ALA A 60 -10.05 -20.81 8.11
N LEU A 61 -10.67 -21.53 7.20
CA LEU A 61 -10.12 -21.83 5.88
C LEU A 61 -9.92 -20.54 5.04
N ALA A 62 -10.86 -19.59 5.09
CA ALA A 62 -10.73 -18.30 4.40
C ALA A 62 -9.56 -17.47 4.93
N LEU A 63 -9.35 -17.44 6.25
CA LEU A 63 -8.20 -16.77 6.88
C LEU A 63 -6.87 -17.43 6.47
N LEU A 64 -6.79 -18.74 6.52
CA LEU A 64 -5.60 -19.50 6.12
C LEU A 64 -5.29 -19.31 4.62
N ALA A 65 -6.31 -19.37 3.76
CA ALA A 65 -6.14 -19.11 2.34
C ALA A 65 -5.65 -17.68 2.05
N GLY A 66 -6.14 -16.69 2.81
CA GLY A 66 -5.65 -15.31 2.74
C GLY A 66 -4.16 -15.20 3.09
N VAL A 67 -3.74 -15.80 4.20
CA VAL A 67 -2.32 -15.83 4.61
C VAL A 67 -1.46 -16.59 3.60
N ALA A 68 -1.93 -17.74 3.11
CA ALA A 68 -1.24 -18.49 2.06
C ALA A 68 -1.07 -17.64 0.78
N GLY A 69 -2.10 -16.90 0.39
CA GLY A 69 -2.03 -15.94 -0.72
C GLY A 69 -0.94 -14.88 -0.53
N ILE A 70 -0.79 -14.34 0.68
CA ILE A 70 0.29 -13.38 1.01
C ILE A 70 1.67 -14.04 0.85
N VAL A 71 1.85 -15.25 1.38
CA VAL A 71 3.11 -15.99 1.30
C VAL A 71 3.46 -16.31 -0.16
N LEU A 72 2.51 -16.78 -0.95
CA LEU A 72 2.70 -17.08 -2.37
C LEU A 72 3.07 -15.81 -3.17
N ALA A 73 2.40 -14.68 -2.87
CA ALA A 73 2.75 -13.41 -3.48
C ALA A 73 4.20 -13.01 -3.19
N ILE A 74 4.65 -13.17 -1.93
CA ILE A 74 6.03 -12.83 -1.53
C ILE A 74 7.05 -13.75 -2.21
N LEU A 75 6.70 -15.01 -2.46
CA LEU A 75 7.52 -15.98 -3.20
C LEU A 75 7.57 -15.73 -4.71
N GLY A 76 6.80 -14.75 -5.22
CA GLY A 76 6.80 -14.40 -6.64
C GLY A 76 5.96 -15.33 -7.51
N VAL A 77 5.14 -16.21 -6.91
CA VAL A 77 4.24 -17.08 -7.66
C VAL A 77 3.09 -16.25 -8.24
N PRO A 78 2.78 -16.34 -9.55
CA PRO A 78 1.66 -15.61 -10.13
C PRO A 78 0.34 -16.07 -9.51
N ILE A 79 -0.31 -15.15 -8.81
CA ILE A 79 -1.56 -15.45 -8.11
C ILE A 79 -2.74 -15.03 -8.99
N MET A 80 -3.76 -15.90 -9.09
CA MET A 80 -5.02 -15.56 -9.76
C MET A 80 -5.65 -14.32 -9.10
N LYS A 81 -6.34 -13.47 -9.87
CA LYS A 81 -6.96 -12.21 -9.40
C LYS A 81 -7.83 -12.39 -8.15
N ILE A 82 -8.53 -13.53 -8.03
CA ILE A 82 -9.38 -13.81 -6.89
C ILE A 82 -8.58 -14.01 -5.59
N PHE A 83 -7.45 -14.69 -5.65
CA PHE A 83 -6.57 -14.89 -4.49
C PHE A 83 -5.89 -13.59 -4.08
N TYR A 84 -5.57 -12.71 -5.03
CA TYR A 84 -5.07 -11.37 -4.75
C TYR A 84 -6.05 -10.57 -3.88
N PHE A 85 -7.34 -10.54 -4.26
CA PHE A 85 -8.38 -9.85 -3.48
C PHE A 85 -8.50 -10.41 -2.06
N TRP A 86 -8.50 -11.74 -1.91
CA TRP A 86 -8.55 -12.40 -0.61
C TRP A 86 -7.30 -12.16 0.22
N ALA A 87 -6.11 -12.22 -0.37
CA ALA A 87 -4.86 -11.90 0.30
C ALA A 87 -4.85 -10.46 0.82
N TRP A 88 -5.26 -9.51 -0.02
CA TRP A 88 -5.38 -8.10 0.38
C TRP A 88 -6.39 -7.90 1.51
N LYS A 89 -7.55 -8.52 1.42
CA LYS A 89 -8.58 -8.45 2.47
C LYS A 89 -8.08 -9.06 3.78
N ALA A 90 -7.37 -10.18 3.71
CA ALA A 90 -6.75 -10.83 4.87
C ALA A 90 -5.68 -9.93 5.52
N VAL A 91 -4.81 -9.27 4.74
CA VAL A 91 -3.83 -8.30 5.24
C VAL A 91 -4.50 -7.21 6.06
N ASN A 92 -5.58 -6.62 5.55
CA ASN A 92 -6.29 -5.53 6.24
C ASN A 92 -7.02 -6.00 7.51
N ILE A 93 -7.67 -7.17 7.46
CA ILE A 93 -8.39 -7.73 8.62
C ILE A 93 -7.42 -8.18 9.71
N LEU A 94 -6.30 -8.82 9.34
CA LEU A 94 -5.34 -9.34 10.30
C LEU A 94 -4.39 -8.27 10.87
N PHE A 95 -4.30 -7.08 10.24
CA PHE A 95 -3.43 -6.00 10.69
C PHE A 95 -3.65 -5.61 12.17
N PRO A 96 -4.88 -5.31 12.65
CA PRO A 96 -5.08 -4.95 14.05
C PRO A 96 -4.67 -6.08 15.01
N PHE A 97 -4.92 -7.33 14.65
CA PHE A 97 -4.49 -8.49 15.46
C PHE A 97 -2.96 -8.63 15.48
N ALA A 98 -2.30 -8.40 14.34
CA ALA A 98 -0.85 -8.38 14.26
C ALA A 98 -0.23 -7.27 15.15
N VAL A 99 -0.86 -6.10 15.24
CA VAL A 99 -0.43 -5.01 16.12
C VAL A 99 -0.58 -5.39 17.61
N VAL A 100 -1.73 -5.99 17.98
CA VAL A 100 -1.96 -6.46 19.35
C VAL A 100 -0.95 -7.53 19.74
N LEU A 101 -0.77 -8.53 18.86
CA LEU A 101 0.18 -9.62 19.11
C LEU A 101 1.62 -9.10 19.15
N GLY A 102 1.99 -8.16 18.28
CA GLY A 102 3.30 -7.53 18.28
C GLY A 102 3.61 -6.79 19.58
N ARG A 103 2.60 -6.18 20.22
CA ARG A 103 2.76 -5.56 21.54
C ARG A 103 3.11 -6.59 22.62
N ILE A 104 2.55 -7.80 22.56
CA ILE A 104 2.85 -8.88 23.51
C ILE A 104 4.31 -9.34 23.37
N PHE A 105 4.88 -9.27 22.17
CA PHE A 105 6.27 -9.64 21.88
C PHE A 105 7.23 -8.45 21.86
N ASP A 106 6.86 -7.30 22.43
CA ASP A 106 7.66 -6.06 22.48
C ASP A 106 8.18 -5.59 21.11
N ILE A 107 7.42 -5.88 20.04
CA ILE A 107 7.75 -5.40 18.69
C ILE A 107 7.17 -3.99 18.51
N PRO A 108 8.02 -2.97 18.24
CA PRO A 108 7.55 -1.62 18.04
C PRO A 108 6.53 -1.53 16.90
N ARG A 109 5.43 -0.81 17.12
CA ARG A 109 4.35 -0.65 16.14
C ARG A 109 4.86 -0.12 14.79
N SER A 110 5.83 0.80 14.79
CA SER A 110 6.45 1.31 13.57
C SER A 110 7.07 0.23 12.70
N LYS A 111 7.70 -0.80 13.28
CA LYS A 111 8.25 -1.93 12.53
C LYS A 111 7.16 -2.80 11.89
N ILE A 112 6.03 -2.95 12.57
CA ILE A 112 4.87 -3.70 12.03
C ILE A 112 4.25 -2.92 10.87
N GLU A 113 4.06 -1.60 11.04
CA GLU A 113 3.54 -0.71 10.01
C GLU A 113 4.45 -0.66 8.77
N GLN A 114 5.76 -0.55 8.94
CA GLN A 114 6.73 -0.62 7.83
C GLN A 114 6.66 -1.96 7.10
N SER A 115 6.59 -3.07 7.85
CA SER A 115 6.48 -4.40 7.26
C SER A 115 5.15 -4.60 6.51
N PHE A 116 4.04 -4.04 7.02
CA PHE A 116 2.75 -4.01 6.35
C PHE A 116 2.82 -3.26 5.01
N ILE A 117 3.41 -2.05 5.00
CA ILE A 117 3.58 -1.23 3.79
C ILE A 117 4.38 -1.99 2.73
N GLU A 118 5.48 -2.65 3.12
CA GLU A 118 6.29 -3.44 2.19
C GLU A 118 5.53 -4.65 1.61
N VAL A 119 4.74 -5.34 2.42
CA VAL A 119 3.88 -6.44 1.95
C VAL A 119 2.81 -5.90 1.00
N SER A 120 2.17 -4.78 1.34
CA SER A 120 1.19 -4.12 0.51
C SER A 120 1.77 -3.68 -0.84
N ASN A 121 2.93 -3.01 -0.83
CA ASN A 121 3.65 -2.62 -2.05
C ASN A 121 3.96 -3.83 -2.92
N HIS A 122 4.40 -4.93 -2.31
CA HIS A 122 4.73 -6.15 -3.03
C HIS A 122 3.50 -6.78 -3.70
N LEU A 123 2.37 -6.82 -3.00
CA LEU A 123 1.10 -7.29 -3.56
C LEU A 123 0.67 -6.43 -4.76
N VAL A 124 0.75 -5.11 -4.66
CA VAL A 124 0.41 -4.19 -5.75
C VAL A 124 1.32 -4.41 -6.97
N LYS A 125 2.63 -4.56 -6.77
CA LYS A 125 3.59 -4.85 -7.83
C LYS A 125 3.30 -6.18 -8.55
N GLN A 126 2.95 -7.22 -7.81
CA GLN A 126 2.59 -8.53 -8.37
C GLN A 126 1.32 -8.46 -9.22
N HIS A 127 0.39 -7.58 -8.87
CA HIS A 127 -0.84 -7.39 -9.63
C HIS A 127 -0.62 -6.68 -10.98
N ARG A 128 0.56 -6.09 -11.21
CA ARG A 128 0.98 -5.43 -12.46
C ARG A 128 -0.08 -4.48 -13.02
N VAL A 129 -0.68 -3.68 -12.12
CA VAL A 129 -1.67 -2.69 -12.55
C VAL A 129 -0.99 -1.64 -13.40
N LYS A 130 -1.44 -1.48 -14.64
CA LYS A 130 -1.00 -0.42 -15.54
C LYS A 130 -2.16 0.52 -15.79
N VAL A 131 -1.90 1.83 -15.73
CA VAL A 131 -2.90 2.88 -15.91
C VAL A 131 -2.30 4.07 -16.67
N PRO A 132 -3.12 4.79 -17.43
CA PRO A 132 -2.67 6.00 -18.12
C PRO A 132 -2.24 7.08 -17.12
N ALA A 133 -1.34 7.95 -17.55
CA ALA A 133 -0.67 8.95 -16.71
C ALA A 133 -1.67 9.87 -15.97
N ASP A 134 -2.72 10.32 -16.66
CA ASP A 134 -3.80 11.17 -16.11
C ASP A 134 -4.61 10.51 -15.00
N ARG A 135 -4.41 9.22 -14.74
CA ARG A 135 -5.06 8.44 -13.69
C ARG A 135 -4.12 8.03 -12.57
N ILE A 136 -2.88 8.49 -12.59
CA ILE A 136 -1.91 8.31 -11.50
C ILE A 136 -1.87 9.58 -10.65
N MET A 137 -1.80 9.42 -9.33
CA MET A 137 -1.67 10.54 -8.39
C MET A 137 -0.50 10.30 -7.44
N ILE A 138 0.40 11.29 -7.31
CA ILE A 138 1.31 11.40 -6.18
C ILE A 138 0.59 12.14 -5.06
N LEU A 139 0.48 11.49 -3.90
CA LEU A 139 -0.08 12.10 -2.69
C LEU A 139 1.04 12.28 -1.66
N THR A 140 1.32 13.51 -1.27
CA THR A 140 2.43 13.87 -0.39
C THR A 140 1.94 14.61 0.86
N PRO A 141 2.60 14.45 2.03
CA PRO A 141 2.23 15.17 3.23
C PRO A 141 2.78 16.61 3.20
N HIS A 142 2.13 17.50 3.92
CA HIS A 142 2.59 18.88 4.05
C HIS A 142 3.97 19.02 4.73
N CYS A 143 4.32 18.11 5.65
CA CYS A 143 5.58 18.16 6.39
C CYS A 143 6.85 17.97 5.54
N ILE A 144 6.70 17.67 4.26
CA ILE A 144 7.82 17.57 3.30
C ILE A 144 8.24 18.95 2.75
N GLN A 145 7.36 19.94 2.86
CA GLN A 145 7.71 21.33 2.52
C GLN A 145 8.60 21.92 3.60
N LEU A 146 9.63 22.66 3.17
CA LEU A 146 10.47 23.43 4.10
C LEU A 146 9.60 24.45 4.88
N ASP A 147 9.76 24.49 6.20
CA ASP A 147 8.95 25.33 7.11
C ASP A 147 9.10 26.83 6.82
N THR A 148 10.32 27.26 6.45
CA THR A 148 10.64 28.64 6.08
C THR A 148 10.17 29.05 4.68
N CYS A 149 9.59 28.11 3.90
CA CYS A 149 9.13 28.40 2.55
C CYS A 149 7.94 29.38 2.56
N VAL A 150 8.08 30.50 1.86
CA VAL A 150 7.03 31.52 1.74
C VAL A 150 5.90 31.11 0.79
N HIS A 151 6.18 30.18 -0.13
CA HIS A 151 5.23 29.69 -1.13
C HIS A 151 4.42 28.50 -0.57
N LYS A 152 3.27 28.75 0.04
CA LYS A 152 2.44 27.69 0.64
C LYS A 152 1.76 26.86 -0.43
N ILE A 153 1.99 25.53 -0.39
CA ILE A 153 1.52 24.55 -1.39
C ILE A 153 0.23 23.83 -0.97
N THR A 154 -0.26 24.02 0.23
CA THR A 154 -1.43 23.31 0.79
C THR A 154 -2.72 23.48 0.01
N ARG A 155 -2.91 24.63 -0.65
CA ARG A 155 -4.10 24.90 -1.49
C ARG A 155 -3.86 24.61 -2.96
N ASN A 156 -2.65 24.91 -3.42
CA ASN A 156 -2.26 24.68 -4.81
C ASN A 156 -0.79 24.30 -4.85
N ILE A 157 -0.51 23.12 -5.38
CA ILE A 157 0.85 22.60 -5.50
C ILE A 157 1.70 23.42 -6.49
N GLU A 158 1.06 24.02 -7.51
CA GLU A 158 1.72 24.86 -8.51
C GLU A 158 2.30 26.17 -7.95
N ASN A 159 2.01 26.50 -6.68
CA ASN A 159 2.69 27.60 -6.01
C ASN A 159 4.18 27.29 -5.74
N CYS A 160 4.60 26.03 -5.88
CA CYS A 160 5.99 25.62 -5.70
C CYS A 160 6.87 26.18 -6.82
N ARG A 161 7.92 26.90 -6.46
CA ARG A 161 8.91 27.51 -7.38
C ARG A 161 10.03 26.56 -7.77
N GLN A 162 9.99 25.30 -7.34
CA GLN A 162 11.01 24.27 -7.63
C GLN A 162 12.45 24.73 -7.33
N CYS A 163 12.61 25.47 -6.22
CA CYS A 163 13.88 26.12 -5.84
C CYS A 163 14.95 25.17 -5.31
N GLY A 164 14.67 23.85 -5.23
CA GLY A 164 15.61 22.84 -4.71
C GLY A 164 15.74 22.81 -3.18
N GLY A 165 14.99 23.63 -2.43
CA GLY A 165 15.07 23.69 -0.96
C GLY A 165 14.44 22.49 -0.24
N CYS A 166 13.54 21.76 -0.90
CA CYS A 166 12.87 20.57 -0.36
C CYS A 166 12.43 19.62 -1.50
N SER A 167 12.08 18.38 -1.16
CA SER A 167 11.69 17.34 -2.12
C SER A 167 10.38 17.61 -2.88
N VAL A 168 9.63 18.66 -2.53
CA VAL A 168 8.38 19.03 -3.22
C VAL A 168 8.65 19.41 -4.67
N GLY A 169 9.69 20.21 -4.92
CA GLY A 169 10.04 20.67 -6.27
C GLY A 169 10.38 19.52 -7.20
N ASP A 170 11.16 18.56 -6.71
CA ASP A 170 11.57 17.39 -7.48
C ASP A 170 10.36 16.49 -7.81
N MET A 171 9.46 16.27 -6.83
CA MET A 171 8.23 15.50 -7.06
C MET A 171 7.28 16.20 -8.04
N LEU A 172 7.17 17.54 -7.98
CA LEU A 172 6.37 18.31 -8.92
C LEU A 172 6.96 18.24 -10.33
N GLY A 173 8.29 18.35 -10.46
CA GLY A 173 8.98 18.14 -11.73
C GLY A 173 8.73 16.74 -12.31
N LEU A 174 8.70 15.72 -11.44
CA LEU A 174 8.35 14.35 -11.81
C LEU A 174 6.89 14.25 -12.29
N ALA A 175 5.96 14.90 -11.59
CA ALA A 175 4.55 14.93 -11.97
C ALA A 175 4.35 15.58 -13.35
N HIS A 176 5.01 16.69 -13.60
CA HIS A 176 4.98 17.35 -14.93
C HIS A 176 5.63 16.50 -16.02
N LYS A 177 6.79 15.88 -15.73
CA LYS A 177 7.52 15.00 -16.67
C LYS A 177 6.66 13.86 -17.20
N TYR A 178 5.86 13.25 -16.33
CA TYR A 178 5.03 12.09 -16.69
C TYR A 178 3.56 12.41 -16.92
N GLY A 179 3.13 13.66 -16.76
CA GLY A 179 1.74 14.08 -16.94
C GLY A 179 0.78 13.49 -15.90
N ILE A 180 1.25 13.30 -14.65
CA ILE A 180 0.50 12.71 -13.55
C ILE A 180 0.04 13.79 -12.55
N HIS A 181 -1.01 13.50 -11.80
CA HIS A 181 -1.49 14.42 -10.78
C HIS A 181 -0.60 14.40 -9.52
N MET A 182 -0.44 15.57 -8.90
CA MET A 182 0.18 15.69 -7.59
C MET A 182 -0.72 16.47 -6.64
N ALA A 183 -0.85 15.97 -5.40
CA ALA A 183 -1.65 16.61 -4.36
C ALA A 183 -0.93 16.59 -3.01
N VAL A 184 -1.18 17.63 -2.19
CA VAL A 184 -0.64 17.75 -0.84
C VAL A 184 -1.76 17.61 0.17
N ALA A 185 -1.60 16.73 1.15
CA ALA A 185 -2.55 16.56 2.24
C ALA A 185 -1.94 16.95 3.59
N THR A 186 -2.70 17.71 4.38
CA THR A 186 -2.35 18.05 5.77
C THR A 186 -2.83 16.99 6.76
N GLY A 187 -3.55 15.97 6.29
CA GLY A 187 -4.08 14.87 7.10
C GLY A 187 -5.02 13.98 6.31
N GLY A 188 -5.46 12.88 6.92
CA GLY A 188 -6.27 11.85 6.27
C GLY A 188 -7.59 12.34 5.66
N THR A 189 -8.26 13.33 6.28
CA THR A 189 -9.51 13.88 5.75
C THR A 189 -9.29 14.57 4.39
N LEU A 190 -8.26 15.43 4.30
CA LEU A 190 -7.93 16.11 3.05
C LEU A 190 -7.44 15.11 2.00
N ALA A 191 -6.63 14.12 2.40
CA ALA A 191 -6.18 13.04 1.52
C ALA A 191 -7.37 12.33 0.85
N ARG A 192 -8.38 11.91 1.64
CA ARG A 192 -9.61 11.27 1.11
C ARG A 192 -10.40 12.20 0.19
N GLN A 193 -10.45 13.50 0.50
CA GLN A 193 -11.10 14.49 -0.36
C GLN A 193 -10.39 14.61 -1.71
N MET A 194 -9.05 14.71 -1.73
CA MET A 194 -8.26 14.76 -2.96
C MET A 194 -8.48 13.51 -3.82
N VAL A 195 -8.46 12.32 -3.22
CA VAL A 195 -8.74 11.06 -3.93
C VAL A 195 -10.14 11.07 -4.55
N LYS A 196 -11.17 11.59 -3.84
CA LYS A 196 -12.53 11.70 -4.37
C LYS A 196 -12.67 12.71 -5.51
N GLN A 197 -11.89 13.80 -5.48
CA GLN A 197 -11.92 14.85 -6.51
C GLN A 197 -11.18 14.40 -7.77
N ILE A 198 -9.97 13.89 -7.64
CA ILE A 198 -9.10 13.49 -8.77
C ILE A 198 -9.54 12.15 -9.36
N ARG A 199 -10.11 11.26 -8.52
CA ARG A 199 -10.53 9.90 -8.91
C ARG A 199 -9.44 9.10 -9.62
N PRO A 200 -8.24 9.00 -9.04
CA PRO A 200 -7.14 8.26 -9.63
C PRO A 200 -7.47 6.76 -9.68
N LYS A 201 -6.81 6.04 -10.58
CA LYS A 201 -6.83 4.57 -10.63
C LYS A 201 -5.62 3.93 -9.93
N ALA A 202 -4.58 4.73 -9.66
CA ALA A 202 -3.42 4.32 -8.88
C ALA A 202 -2.85 5.50 -8.08
N ILE A 203 -2.29 5.23 -6.89
CA ILE A 203 -1.71 6.26 -6.02
C ILE A 203 -0.28 5.87 -5.66
N VAL A 204 0.64 6.82 -5.80
CA VAL A 204 1.96 6.79 -5.15
C VAL A 204 1.87 7.70 -3.92
N ALA A 205 1.79 7.12 -2.74
CA ALA A 205 1.63 7.85 -1.50
C ALA A 205 2.97 8.00 -0.77
N VAL A 206 3.36 9.24 -0.48
CA VAL A 206 4.52 9.55 0.35
C VAL A 206 4.01 9.97 1.72
N ALA A 207 4.40 9.29 2.80
CA ALA A 207 4.10 9.70 4.17
C ALA A 207 4.91 8.91 5.21
N CYS A 208 4.65 9.15 6.49
CA CYS A 208 5.17 8.34 7.59
C CYS A 208 4.42 6.99 7.70
N GLU A 209 4.97 6.05 8.46
CA GLU A 209 4.44 4.68 8.59
C GLU A 209 2.97 4.66 8.99
N ARG A 210 2.60 5.48 9.99
CA ARG A 210 1.25 5.55 10.52
C ARG A 210 0.25 6.03 9.48
N ASP A 211 0.58 7.11 8.77
CA ASP A 211 -0.32 7.73 7.81
C ASP A 211 -0.44 6.89 6.53
N LEU A 212 0.66 6.25 6.08
CA LEU A 212 0.62 5.30 4.97
C LEU A 212 -0.24 4.09 5.28
N THR A 213 -0.06 3.49 6.47
CA THR A 213 -0.85 2.31 6.88
C THR A 213 -2.33 2.64 6.90
N SER A 214 -2.73 3.76 7.52
CA SER A 214 -4.13 4.21 7.54
C SER A 214 -4.63 4.53 6.12
N GLY A 215 -3.84 5.27 5.33
CA GLY A 215 -4.23 5.66 3.98
C GLY A 215 -4.43 4.47 3.04
N ILE A 216 -3.54 3.48 3.08
CA ILE A 216 -3.66 2.25 2.27
C ILE A 216 -4.95 1.49 2.62
N GLN A 217 -5.29 1.40 3.92
CA GLN A 217 -6.51 0.73 4.37
C GLN A 217 -7.78 1.51 3.97
N ASP A 218 -7.76 2.84 4.07
CA ASP A 218 -8.90 3.72 3.83
C ASP A 218 -9.35 3.75 2.36
N VAL A 219 -8.41 3.63 1.42
CA VAL A 219 -8.70 3.74 -0.03
C VAL A 219 -8.87 2.40 -0.72
N PHE A 220 -8.77 1.29 0.02
CA PHE A 220 -9.01 -0.04 -0.54
C PHE A 220 -10.36 -0.10 -1.31
N PRO A 221 -10.45 -0.71 -2.50
CA PRO A 221 -9.46 -1.56 -3.21
C PRO A 221 -8.52 -0.84 -4.20
N LEU A 222 -8.37 0.46 -4.10
CA LEU A 222 -7.51 1.23 -4.99
C LEU A 222 -6.03 0.84 -4.77
N PRO A 223 -5.24 0.54 -5.81
CA PRO A 223 -3.84 0.19 -5.66
C PRO A 223 -3.01 1.40 -5.21
N VAL A 224 -2.29 1.23 -4.11
CA VAL A 224 -1.42 2.25 -3.53
C VAL A 224 -0.02 1.66 -3.34
N VAL A 225 1.00 2.35 -3.86
CA VAL A 225 2.40 2.12 -3.50
C VAL A 225 2.82 3.19 -2.50
N GLY A 226 3.16 2.76 -1.30
CA GLY A 226 3.63 3.64 -0.22
C GLY A 226 5.14 3.82 -0.26
N VAL A 227 5.59 5.08 -0.26
CA VAL A 227 6.99 5.46 -0.13
C VAL A 227 7.18 6.16 1.23
N LEU A 228 7.98 5.56 2.10
CA LEU A 228 8.24 6.13 3.42
C LEU A 228 9.08 7.40 3.31
N ASN A 229 8.68 8.45 4.02
CA ASN A 229 9.46 9.66 4.15
C ASN A 229 10.56 9.50 5.22
N GLU A 230 11.67 10.18 5.00
CA GLU A 230 12.77 10.31 5.94
C GLU A 230 12.53 11.49 6.87
N ARG A 231 12.90 11.35 8.14
CA ARG A 231 12.65 12.33 9.21
C ARG A 231 13.95 12.78 9.89
N PRO A 232 14.84 13.45 9.16
CA PRO A 232 16.17 13.84 9.70
C PRO A 232 16.07 14.80 10.88
N PHE A 233 14.99 15.60 10.96
CA PHE A 233 14.78 16.61 11.99
C PHE A 233 13.66 16.25 12.99
N GLY A 234 13.24 14.96 13.02
CA GLY A 234 12.16 14.49 13.87
C GLY A 234 10.81 14.36 13.15
N PRO A 235 9.75 14.01 13.86
CA PRO A 235 8.45 13.75 13.27
C PRO A 235 7.78 15.03 12.76
N CYS A 236 7.13 14.93 11.61
CA CYS A 236 6.27 15.97 11.01
C CYS A 236 6.95 17.32 10.73
N PHE A 237 8.28 17.35 10.58
CA PHE A 237 9.04 18.58 10.35
C PHE A 237 10.13 18.37 9.32
N ASN A 238 10.13 19.19 8.24
CA ASN A 238 11.14 19.22 7.17
C ASN A 238 11.56 17.81 6.71
N THR A 239 10.55 16.95 6.48
CA THR A 239 10.80 15.57 6.07
C THR A 239 11.29 15.52 4.62
N ARG A 240 11.95 14.43 4.25
CA ARG A 240 12.50 14.23 2.90
C ARG A 240 11.99 12.92 2.32
N VAL A 241 12.16 12.74 1.02
CA VAL A 241 11.86 11.47 0.35
C VAL A 241 12.91 11.19 -0.72
N ASP A 242 13.22 9.94 -0.90
CA ASP A 242 14.04 9.47 -2.03
C ASP A 242 13.23 9.55 -3.32
N ILE A 243 13.56 10.52 -4.16
CA ILE A 243 12.86 10.78 -5.43
C ILE A 243 12.96 9.59 -6.39
N LYS A 244 14.08 8.85 -6.37
CA LYS A 244 14.24 7.65 -7.20
C LYS A 244 13.22 6.57 -6.84
N ARG A 245 12.88 6.43 -5.55
CA ARG A 245 11.83 5.50 -5.11
C ARG A 245 10.45 5.95 -5.56
N VAL A 246 10.17 7.26 -5.52
CA VAL A 246 8.91 7.82 -6.02
C VAL A 246 8.79 7.60 -7.52
N GLU A 247 9.86 7.90 -8.29
CA GLU A 247 9.89 7.69 -9.74
C GLU A 247 9.69 6.22 -10.10
N ALA A 248 10.40 5.30 -9.43
CA ALA A 248 10.23 3.87 -9.63
C ALA A 248 8.79 3.41 -9.37
N ALA A 249 8.13 3.94 -8.32
CA ALA A 249 6.74 3.63 -8.02
C ALA A 249 5.77 4.17 -9.08
N VAL A 250 6.05 5.34 -9.66
CA VAL A 250 5.28 5.90 -10.78
C VAL A 250 5.42 5.01 -12.02
N LEU A 251 6.63 4.62 -12.37
CA LEU A 251 6.92 3.76 -13.53
C LEU A 251 6.31 2.35 -13.37
N ASP A 252 6.20 1.84 -12.15
CA ASP A 252 5.49 0.59 -11.87
C ASP A 252 4.01 0.64 -12.30
N PHE A 253 3.36 1.82 -12.23
CA PHE A 253 1.97 2.02 -12.62
C PHE A 253 1.78 2.52 -14.04
N LEU A 254 2.77 3.23 -14.59
CA LEU A 254 2.64 3.90 -15.87
C LEU A 254 2.46 2.88 -17.00
N GLU A 255 1.39 3.04 -17.76
CA GLU A 255 1.19 2.37 -19.04
C GLU A 255 2.16 2.97 -20.06
N VAL A 256 3.11 2.17 -20.54
CA VAL A 256 4.00 2.58 -21.62
C VAL A 256 3.18 2.53 -22.91
N GLU A 257 2.78 3.66 -23.44
CA GLU A 257 2.32 3.72 -24.83
C GLU A 257 3.49 3.30 -25.70
N GLU A 258 3.49 2.06 -26.21
CA GLU A 258 4.27 1.71 -27.38
C GLU A 258 3.75 2.62 -28.51
N LYS A 259 4.45 3.75 -28.75
CA LYS A 259 4.30 4.44 -30.02
C LYS A 259 4.62 3.41 -31.10
N HIS A 260 3.58 2.87 -31.71
CA HIS A 260 3.71 2.21 -33.01
C HIS A 260 4.37 3.27 -33.90
N GLY A 261 5.67 3.11 -34.10
CA GLY A 261 6.38 3.84 -35.13
C GLY A 261 5.70 3.42 -36.45
N ASP A 262 4.94 4.32 -37.02
CA ASP A 262 4.58 4.24 -38.44
C ASP A 262 5.91 4.13 -39.18
N CYS A 263 6.28 2.91 -39.48
CA CYS A 263 7.30 2.59 -40.45
C CYS A 263 6.68 2.97 -41.79
N LEU A 264 6.82 4.24 -42.20
CA LEU A 264 6.59 4.65 -43.56
C LEU A 264 7.53 3.84 -44.44
N LEU A 265 7.01 2.76 -44.97
CA LEU A 265 7.58 2.04 -46.08
C LEU A 265 7.65 3.05 -47.25
N TYR A 266 8.83 3.62 -47.40
CA TYR A 266 9.18 4.34 -48.64
C TYR A 266 9.25 3.30 -49.76
N THR A 267 8.16 3.11 -50.49
CA THR A 267 8.22 2.43 -51.76
C THR A 267 8.86 3.38 -52.75
N SER A 268 10.12 3.17 -53.04
CA SER A 268 10.77 3.74 -54.18
C SER A 268 10.27 3.04 -55.43
N ASP A 269 9.25 3.58 -56.07
CA ASP A 269 9.00 3.27 -57.49
C ASP A 269 9.95 4.15 -58.31
N ALA A 270 11.08 3.57 -58.66
CA ALA A 270 11.91 3.99 -59.76
C ALA A 270 11.71 2.98 -60.87
N ALA A 271 10.97 3.33 -61.86
CA ALA A 271 10.96 2.65 -63.15
C ALA A 271 10.88 3.67 -64.24
N ASP A 272 11.86 3.64 -65.16
CA ASP A 272 11.99 4.14 -66.53
C ASP A 272 12.04 5.63 -66.75
#